data_eff40438626cb95a601552a612f4456e
#
_entry.id   eff40438626cb95a601552a612f4456e
#
_cell.length_a   1.000
_cell.length_b   1.000
_cell.length_c   1.000
_cell.angle_alpha   90.00
_cell.angle_beta   90.00
_cell.angle_gamma   90.00
#
_symmetry.space_group_name_H-M   'P 1'
#
loop_
_entity.id
_entity.type
_entity.pdbx_description
1 polymer ?
#
loop_
_entity_poly.entity_id
_entity_poly.type
_entity_poly.pdbx_seq_one_letter_code
_entity_poly.pdbx_strand_id
1 'polypeptide(L)'
;MKIALCLEYPIDQHGGTEVLVSELIKGLGIRHEILLVSPDDAASLAKSKTAPFVKEHISFSPVWTSISHARELAEKIAQAKPDIVHFHSGGNYAWGSRAFWNCPIFYFQKSGVPVISTNHGAFSILEGYCGEHRKFLKLALFLPAWLSKQIVLAHLRCEVAVSQNDFHALRRWYPLLREKFRWIYHSRLHGTPPQENLSRKKTILCAGTIGPRKGQPLLAEAFARIAKKFPGWQLVFIGRYDDNNSLRQIQQIIAREKLENQIQLLGSRSDDELRDWLQQSAIFAMPSVYEGLGLSLQEAQFCGCACVATRCGGTADLIEDGDNGFLTPVGQPAPLADTLEKLMGDEKLRERFSRRAPQSVLEKNMTADRMVEAYERLYAEILQG
;
A
#
# COMPACT_ATOMS: atom_id res chain seq x y z
N MET A 1 -9.91 -20.11 15.48
CA MET A 1 -8.43 -20.10 15.41
C MET A 1 -7.91 -18.92 16.24
N LYS A 2 -6.74 -19.06 16.83
CA LYS A 2 -5.98 -17.96 17.42
C LYS A 2 -4.90 -17.52 16.44
N ILE A 3 -4.99 -16.31 15.96
CA ILE A 3 -4.16 -15.76 14.88
C ILE A 3 -3.26 -14.65 15.46
N ALA A 4 -1.94 -14.83 15.38
CA ALA A 4 -1.00 -13.77 15.73
C ALA A 4 -0.73 -12.89 14.51
N LEU A 5 -1.17 -11.63 14.55
CA LEU A 5 -0.90 -10.61 13.52
C LEU A 5 0.23 -9.70 14.00
N CYS A 6 1.35 -9.71 13.28
CA CYS A 6 2.57 -9.03 13.69
C CYS A 6 2.84 -7.82 12.79
N LEU A 7 3.00 -6.63 13.40
CA LEU A 7 3.28 -5.33 12.76
C LEU A 7 4.56 -4.73 13.32
N GLU A 8 5.40 -4.13 12.47
CA GLU A 8 6.62 -3.41 12.89
C GLU A 8 6.35 -1.99 13.39
N TYR A 9 5.20 -1.44 13.07
CA TYR A 9 4.79 -0.07 13.41
C TYR A 9 3.53 -0.06 14.24
N PRO A 10 3.28 0.99 15.03
CA PRO A 10 2.02 1.16 15.76
C PRO A 10 0.80 1.10 14.83
N ILE A 11 -0.28 0.43 15.29
CA ILE A 11 -1.49 0.20 14.47
C ILE A 11 -2.19 1.50 14.04
N ASP A 12 -2.04 2.57 14.80
CA ASP A 12 -2.64 3.89 14.48
C ASP A 12 -1.68 4.82 13.74
N GLN A 13 -0.50 4.35 13.35
CA GLN A 13 0.37 5.07 12.44
C GLN A 13 -0.28 5.05 11.05
N HIS A 14 -0.64 6.23 10.52
CA HIS A 14 -1.35 6.37 9.24
C HIS A 14 -0.48 6.01 8.02
N GLY A 15 -0.17 4.74 7.87
CA GLY A 15 0.47 4.13 6.70
C GLY A 15 -0.49 3.17 5.99
N GLY A 16 -0.16 2.78 4.75
CA GLY A 16 -1.00 1.85 3.99
C GLY A 16 -1.06 0.46 4.60
N THR A 17 0.03 -0.01 5.20
CA THR A 17 0.13 -1.32 5.84
C THR A 17 -0.74 -1.40 7.10
N GLU A 18 -0.64 -0.40 7.98
CA GLU A 18 -1.35 -0.34 9.26
C GLU A 18 -2.86 -0.26 9.05
N VAL A 19 -3.31 0.55 8.10
CA VAL A 19 -4.72 0.65 7.73
C VAL A 19 -5.26 -0.70 7.25
N LEU A 20 -4.52 -1.41 6.39
CA LEU A 20 -4.93 -2.71 5.87
C LEU A 20 -4.96 -3.80 6.95
N VAL A 21 -3.97 -3.81 7.84
CA VAL A 21 -3.97 -4.77 8.96
C VAL A 21 -5.07 -4.44 9.97
N SER A 22 -5.38 -3.16 10.19
CA SER A 22 -6.55 -2.75 10.96
C SER A 22 -7.85 -3.34 10.39
N GLU A 23 -8.05 -3.26 9.06
CA GLU A 23 -9.22 -3.86 8.40
C GLU A 23 -9.21 -5.39 8.51
N LEU A 24 -8.06 -6.03 8.39
CA LEU A 24 -7.91 -7.47 8.55
C LEU A 24 -8.23 -7.91 9.99
N ILE A 25 -7.75 -7.18 11.01
CA ILE A 25 -8.07 -7.42 12.43
C ILE A 25 -9.58 -7.33 12.66
N LYS A 26 -10.23 -6.28 12.17
CA LYS A 26 -11.68 -6.10 12.34
C LYS A 26 -12.47 -7.25 11.73
N GLY A 27 -12.13 -7.65 10.50
CA GLY A 27 -12.83 -8.73 9.80
C GLY A 27 -12.60 -10.10 10.43
N LEU A 28 -11.35 -10.46 10.72
CA LEU A 28 -11.00 -11.74 11.34
C LEU A 28 -11.46 -11.83 12.80
N GLY A 29 -11.38 -10.73 13.55
CA GLY A 29 -11.72 -10.68 14.98
C GLY A 29 -13.20 -10.94 15.29
N ILE A 30 -14.08 -10.93 14.30
CA ILE A 30 -15.49 -11.35 14.44
C ILE A 30 -15.59 -12.86 14.70
N ARG A 31 -14.70 -13.66 14.09
CA ARG A 31 -14.80 -15.14 14.08
C ARG A 31 -13.60 -15.83 14.71
N HIS A 32 -12.51 -15.11 14.96
CA HIS A 32 -11.24 -15.65 15.42
C HIS A 32 -10.68 -14.85 16.59
N GLU A 33 -9.82 -15.46 17.39
CA GLU A 33 -9.09 -14.78 18.45
C GLU A 33 -7.84 -14.11 17.86
N ILE A 34 -7.74 -12.79 17.99
CA ILE A 34 -6.60 -12.03 17.48
C ILE A 34 -5.62 -11.74 18.61
N LEU A 35 -4.40 -12.22 18.42
CA LEU A 35 -3.21 -11.80 19.16
C LEU A 35 -2.49 -10.74 18.31
N LEU A 36 -2.57 -9.47 18.71
CA LEU A 36 -1.81 -8.40 18.06
C LEU A 36 -0.40 -8.35 18.63
N VAL A 37 0.60 -8.31 17.75
CA VAL A 37 2.01 -8.11 18.10
C VAL A 37 2.48 -6.83 17.42
N SER A 38 2.63 -5.76 18.19
CA SER A 38 2.94 -4.42 17.65
C SER A 38 3.71 -3.58 18.67
N PRO A 39 4.37 -2.48 18.24
CA PRO A 39 5.05 -1.56 19.15
C PRO A 39 4.12 -0.70 20.01
N ASP A 40 2.81 -0.80 19.84
CA ASP A 40 1.86 -0.03 20.64
C ASP A 40 2.02 -0.31 22.14
N ASP A 41 1.82 0.68 22.97
CA ASP A 41 1.56 0.48 24.38
C ASP A 41 0.05 0.22 24.62
N ALA A 42 -0.29 -0.26 25.80
CA ALA A 42 -1.69 -0.58 26.15
C ALA A 42 -2.63 0.64 26.08
N ALA A 43 -2.12 1.83 26.38
CA ALA A 43 -2.92 3.07 26.39
C ALA A 43 -3.19 3.56 24.96
N SER A 44 -2.21 3.41 24.06
CA SER A 44 -2.34 3.71 22.64
C SER A 44 -3.32 2.74 21.98
N LEU A 45 -3.11 1.43 22.17
CA LEU A 45 -3.99 0.41 21.62
C LEU A 45 -5.44 0.58 22.08
N ALA A 46 -5.67 0.90 23.36
CA ALA A 46 -7.02 1.09 23.90
C ALA A 46 -7.82 2.23 23.21
N LYS A 47 -7.13 3.20 22.59
CA LYS A 47 -7.75 4.28 21.83
C LYS A 47 -8.00 3.91 20.37
N SER A 48 -7.41 2.82 19.91
CA SER A 48 -7.54 2.37 18.52
C SER A 48 -8.94 1.83 18.23
N LYS A 49 -9.41 2.08 17.01
CA LYS A 49 -10.65 1.47 16.49
C LYS A 49 -10.56 -0.05 16.34
N THR A 50 -9.36 -0.63 16.41
CA THR A 50 -9.13 -2.08 16.35
C THR A 50 -9.18 -2.75 17.71
N ALA A 51 -9.02 -2.01 18.82
CA ALA A 51 -8.97 -2.55 20.18
C ALA A 51 -10.12 -3.55 20.52
N PRO A 52 -11.38 -3.32 20.14
CA PRO A 52 -12.47 -4.26 20.43
C PRO A 52 -12.32 -5.65 19.79
N PHE A 53 -11.50 -5.78 18.75
CA PHE A 53 -11.28 -7.01 18.01
C PHE A 53 -9.98 -7.73 18.39
N VAL A 54 -9.17 -7.13 19.26
CA VAL A 54 -7.92 -7.70 19.77
C VAL A 54 -8.16 -8.38 21.10
N LYS A 55 -7.89 -9.69 21.17
CA LYS A 55 -8.07 -10.49 22.39
C LYS A 55 -6.85 -10.41 23.31
N GLU A 56 -5.68 -10.41 22.73
CA GLU A 56 -4.39 -10.35 23.44
C GLU A 56 -3.44 -9.41 22.70
N HIS A 57 -2.52 -8.78 23.41
CA HIS A 57 -1.50 -7.90 22.83
C HIS A 57 -0.12 -8.20 23.41
N ILE A 58 0.86 -8.33 22.53
CA ILE A 58 2.28 -8.38 22.87
C ILE A 58 2.94 -7.11 22.34
N SER A 59 3.30 -6.21 23.26
CA SER A 59 4.09 -5.02 22.91
C SER A 59 5.58 -5.37 22.84
N PHE A 60 6.30 -4.74 21.92
CA PHE A 60 7.74 -4.86 21.78
C PHE A 60 8.38 -3.56 21.34
N SER A 61 9.68 -3.40 21.58
CA SER A 61 10.45 -2.30 21.02
C SER A 61 10.99 -2.67 19.63
N PRO A 62 10.78 -1.89 18.58
CA PRO A 62 11.21 -2.21 17.21
C PRO A 62 12.74 -2.01 17.00
N VAL A 63 13.56 -2.47 17.93
CA VAL A 63 15.02 -2.40 17.87
C VAL A 63 15.57 -3.72 17.33
N TRP A 64 15.82 -3.79 16.03
CA TRP A 64 16.29 -5.00 15.34
C TRP A 64 17.82 -5.14 15.31
N THR A 65 18.52 -4.73 16.36
CA THR A 65 19.98 -4.81 16.44
C THR A 65 20.47 -6.06 17.19
N SER A 66 19.58 -6.78 17.86
CA SER A 66 19.92 -7.89 18.76
C SER A 66 19.22 -9.20 18.36
N ILE A 67 20.01 -10.27 18.23
CA ILE A 67 19.53 -11.65 18.05
C ILE A 67 18.69 -12.10 19.24
N SER A 68 19.10 -11.75 20.47
CA SER A 68 18.37 -12.10 21.70
C SER A 68 16.97 -11.52 21.71
N HIS A 69 16.81 -10.27 21.26
CA HIS A 69 15.53 -9.59 21.18
C HIS A 69 14.57 -10.27 20.19
N ALA A 70 15.07 -10.64 19.00
CA ALA A 70 14.27 -11.34 18.00
C ALA A 70 13.82 -12.74 18.50
N ARG A 71 14.71 -13.45 19.20
CA ARG A 71 14.40 -14.75 19.83
C ARG A 71 13.36 -14.60 20.93
N GLU A 72 13.56 -13.65 21.85
CA GLU A 72 12.63 -13.38 22.95
C GLU A 72 11.21 -13.04 22.44
N LEU A 73 11.11 -12.21 21.39
CA LEU A 73 9.83 -11.90 20.78
C LEU A 73 9.15 -13.16 20.20
N ALA A 74 9.89 -13.98 19.47
CA ALA A 74 9.36 -15.23 18.91
C ALA A 74 8.93 -16.21 20.02
N GLU A 75 9.68 -16.32 21.12
CA GLU A 75 9.33 -17.15 22.28
C GLU A 75 8.05 -16.64 22.97
N LYS A 76 7.91 -15.32 23.18
CA LYS A 76 6.69 -14.72 23.74
C LYS A 76 5.46 -15.01 22.87
N ILE A 77 5.60 -14.87 21.55
CA ILE A 77 4.51 -15.19 20.62
C ILE A 77 4.16 -16.68 20.69
N ALA A 78 5.17 -17.57 20.68
CA ALA A 78 4.94 -19.01 20.74
C ALA A 78 4.31 -19.45 22.07
N GLN A 79 4.67 -18.83 23.20
CA GLN A 79 4.05 -19.08 24.53
C GLN A 79 2.56 -18.73 24.56
N ALA A 80 2.12 -17.77 23.77
CA ALA A 80 0.70 -17.43 23.62
C ALA A 80 -0.08 -18.48 22.80
N LYS A 81 0.59 -19.50 22.25
CA LYS A 81 0.03 -20.64 21.51
C LYS A 81 -0.94 -20.25 20.39
N PRO A 82 -0.53 -19.38 19.44
CA PRO A 82 -1.35 -19.12 18.26
C PRO A 82 -1.36 -20.35 17.34
N ASP A 83 -2.45 -20.54 16.61
CA ASP A 83 -2.54 -21.57 15.57
C ASP A 83 -1.68 -21.19 14.35
N ILE A 84 -1.55 -19.90 14.08
CA ILE A 84 -0.75 -19.35 12.96
C ILE A 84 -0.14 -18.00 13.34
N VAL A 85 1.05 -17.71 12.84
CA VAL A 85 1.73 -16.41 12.99
C VAL A 85 1.86 -15.75 11.63
N HIS A 86 1.36 -14.52 11.51
CA HIS A 86 1.35 -13.77 10.28
C HIS A 86 2.10 -12.44 10.43
N PHE A 87 3.24 -12.33 9.78
CA PHE A 87 4.05 -11.13 9.76
C PHE A 87 3.67 -10.21 8.60
N HIS A 88 3.41 -8.93 8.88
CA HIS A 88 3.21 -7.91 7.86
C HIS A 88 4.47 -7.08 7.70
N SER A 89 4.99 -6.98 6.48
CA SER A 89 6.22 -6.26 6.18
C SER A 89 5.98 -5.15 5.15
N GLY A 90 6.54 -3.97 5.39
CA GLY A 90 6.47 -2.82 4.46
C GLY A 90 7.30 -3.01 3.18
N GLY A 91 8.04 -4.11 3.06
CA GLY A 91 8.90 -4.42 1.92
C GLY A 91 9.66 -5.73 2.12
N ASN A 92 10.67 -5.98 1.29
CA ASN A 92 11.39 -7.26 1.27
C ASN A 92 12.23 -7.57 2.52
N TYR A 93 12.54 -6.57 3.34
CA TYR A 93 13.54 -6.66 4.42
C TYR A 93 13.05 -6.10 5.75
N ALA A 94 11.77 -6.17 6.00
CA ALA A 94 11.20 -5.88 7.28
C ALA A 94 11.56 -6.95 8.35
N TRP A 95 11.29 -6.65 9.61
CA TRP A 95 11.52 -7.55 10.76
C TRP A 95 12.98 -7.94 10.97
N GLY A 96 13.90 -6.99 10.79
CA GLY A 96 15.31 -7.19 11.04
C GLY A 96 16.04 -8.07 10.04
N SER A 97 15.41 -8.46 8.94
CA SER A 97 16.00 -9.29 7.88
C SER A 97 17.20 -8.66 7.15
N ARG A 98 17.66 -7.50 7.61
CA ARG A 98 18.93 -6.87 7.19
C ARG A 98 20.16 -7.54 7.75
N ALA A 99 20.01 -8.31 8.83
CA ALA A 99 21.06 -9.16 9.42
C ALA A 99 20.50 -10.57 9.60
N PHE A 100 21.28 -11.58 9.22
CA PHE A 100 20.83 -12.96 9.04
C PHE A 100 20.07 -13.60 10.22
N TRP A 101 20.28 -13.15 11.43
CA TRP A 101 19.79 -13.85 12.63
C TRP A 101 18.94 -12.97 13.56
N ASN A 102 18.67 -11.73 13.23
CA ASN A 102 17.87 -10.83 14.06
C ASN A 102 16.39 -10.72 13.64
N CYS A 103 15.94 -11.61 12.77
CA CYS A 103 14.54 -11.71 12.36
C CYS A 103 13.79 -12.73 13.23
N PRO A 104 12.68 -12.39 13.88
CA PRO A 104 11.90 -13.30 14.71
C PRO A 104 11.44 -14.57 13.98
N ILE A 105 11.20 -14.49 12.66
CA ILE A 105 10.74 -15.60 11.82
C ILE A 105 11.64 -16.85 11.95
N PHE A 106 12.94 -16.68 12.18
CA PHE A 106 13.88 -17.79 12.31
C PHE A 106 13.68 -18.69 13.54
N TYR A 107 12.98 -18.19 14.56
CA TYR A 107 12.92 -18.86 15.86
C TYR A 107 11.63 -19.66 16.09
N PHE A 108 10.72 -19.71 15.11
CA PHE A 108 9.48 -20.49 15.23
C PHE A 108 9.61 -21.99 14.91
N GLN A 109 10.70 -22.43 14.31
CA GLN A 109 10.88 -23.83 13.90
C GLN A 109 10.65 -24.83 15.05
N LYS A 110 11.09 -24.51 16.28
CA LYS A 110 10.94 -25.37 17.43
C LYS A 110 9.51 -25.44 17.98
N SER A 111 8.69 -24.44 17.73
CA SER A 111 7.31 -24.39 18.22
C SER A 111 6.34 -25.18 17.34
N GLY A 112 6.71 -25.50 16.11
CA GLY A 112 5.82 -26.13 15.14
C GLY A 112 4.71 -25.23 14.60
N VAL A 113 4.59 -23.99 15.09
CA VAL A 113 3.58 -23.04 14.64
C VAL A 113 3.90 -22.58 13.22
N PRO A 114 2.95 -22.68 12.27
CA PRO A 114 3.16 -22.20 10.91
C PRO A 114 3.29 -20.67 10.88
N VAL A 115 4.26 -20.19 10.11
CA VAL A 115 4.56 -18.78 9.94
C VAL A 115 4.36 -18.39 8.49
N ILE A 116 3.63 -17.29 8.26
CA ILE A 116 3.50 -16.66 6.96
C ILE A 116 3.89 -15.18 7.02
N SER A 117 4.12 -14.58 5.88
CA SER A 117 4.30 -13.13 5.78
C SER A 117 3.48 -12.53 4.65
N THR A 118 3.09 -11.26 4.80
CA THR A 118 2.59 -10.42 3.71
C THR A 118 3.59 -9.34 3.40
N ASN A 119 3.99 -9.26 2.13
CA ASN A 119 4.83 -8.20 1.59
C ASN A 119 3.95 -7.10 0.98
N HIS A 120 3.91 -5.92 1.61
CA HIS A 120 3.08 -4.80 1.17
C HIS A 120 3.67 -3.98 0.03
N GLY A 121 4.81 -4.39 -0.51
CA GLY A 121 5.40 -3.77 -1.69
C GLY A 121 6.73 -4.39 -2.08
N ALA A 122 6.79 -5.05 -3.24
CA ALA A 122 7.99 -5.71 -3.77
C ALA A 122 8.70 -4.82 -4.80
N PHE A 123 9.28 -3.70 -4.34
CA PHE A 123 9.90 -2.71 -5.24
C PHE A 123 11.19 -3.20 -5.89
N SER A 124 12.10 -3.77 -5.12
CA SER A 124 13.34 -4.34 -5.63
C SER A 124 13.93 -5.37 -4.66
N ILE A 125 14.86 -6.21 -5.15
CA ILE A 125 15.62 -7.15 -4.31
C ILE A 125 16.40 -6.40 -3.22
N LEU A 126 16.84 -5.17 -3.50
CA LEU A 126 17.70 -4.37 -2.61
C LEU A 126 16.93 -3.38 -1.74
N GLU A 127 15.60 -3.40 -1.80
CA GLU A 127 14.78 -2.50 -1.00
C GLU A 127 15.09 -2.67 0.50
N GLY A 128 15.33 -1.54 1.16
CA GLY A 128 15.69 -1.50 2.56
C GLY A 128 17.17 -1.71 2.88
N TYR A 129 18.00 -2.17 1.94
CA TYR A 129 19.45 -2.31 2.14
C TYR A 129 20.24 -1.03 1.84
N CYS A 130 19.81 -0.22 0.88
CA CYS A 130 20.51 0.99 0.47
C CYS A 130 19.53 2.12 0.21
N GLY A 131 19.85 3.33 0.69
CA GLY A 131 19.22 4.55 0.21
C GLY A 131 19.50 4.79 -1.29
N GLU A 132 18.70 5.65 -1.93
CA GLU A 132 18.71 5.86 -3.39
C GLU A 132 20.07 6.30 -3.98
N HIS A 133 20.94 6.89 -3.14
CA HIS A 133 22.15 7.58 -3.62
C HIS A 133 23.45 6.72 -3.73
N ARG A 134 23.40 5.41 -3.37
CA ARG A 134 24.62 4.58 -3.31
C ARG A 134 24.63 3.44 -4.33
N LYS A 135 24.76 3.76 -5.62
CA LYS A 135 24.74 2.77 -6.72
C LYS A 135 25.77 1.64 -6.58
N PHE A 136 26.99 1.95 -6.17
CA PHE A 136 28.03 0.93 -5.96
C PHE A 136 27.75 0.00 -4.78
N LEU A 137 27.21 0.55 -3.69
CA LEU A 137 26.83 -0.25 -2.53
C LEU A 137 25.67 -1.21 -2.87
N LYS A 138 24.76 -0.80 -3.75
CA LYS A 138 23.67 -1.65 -4.23
C LYS A 138 24.19 -2.91 -4.93
N LEU A 139 25.23 -2.79 -5.74
CA LEU A 139 25.82 -3.96 -6.42
C LEU A 139 26.49 -4.92 -5.44
N ALA A 140 27.24 -4.40 -4.48
CA ALA A 140 27.91 -5.22 -3.47
C ALA A 140 26.94 -5.95 -2.52
N LEU A 141 25.81 -5.32 -2.21
CA LEU A 141 24.80 -5.87 -1.29
C LEU A 141 23.73 -6.72 -1.99
N PHE A 142 23.76 -6.83 -3.32
CA PHE A 142 22.74 -7.57 -4.07
C PHE A 142 22.68 -9.05 -3.64
N LEU A 143 23.81 -9.73 -3.69
CA LEU A 143 23.88 -11.16 -3.37
C LEU A 143 23.56 -11.45 -1.88
N PRO A 144 24.14 -10.72 -0.90
CA PRO A 144 23.74 -10.86 0.50
C PRO A 144 22.26 -10.62 0.75
N ALA A 145 21.68 -9.60 0.11
CA ALA A 145 20.25 -9.27 0.24
C ALA A 145 19.37 -10.41 -0.30
N TRP A 146 19.70 -10.88 -1.49
CA TRP A 146 18.98 -11.98 -2.14
C TRP A 146 19.07 -13.28 -1.33
N LEU A 147 20.26 -13.64 -0.82
CA LEU A 147 20.44 -14.81 0.04
C LEU A 147 19.69 -14.68 1.35
N SER A 148 19.76 -13.51 2.01
CA SER A 148 19.03 -13.25 3.25
C SER A 148 17.51 -13.47 3.08
N LYS A 149 16.95 -12.97 2.01
CA LYS A 149 15.52 -13.16 1.72
C LYS A 149 15.19 -14.63 1.43
N GLN A 150 16.03 -15.35 0.72
CA GLN A 150 15.85 -16.78 0.48
C GLN A 150 15.81 -17.58 1.81
N ILE A 151 16.69 -17.24 2.76
CA ILE A 151 16.70 -17.88 4.08
C ILE A 151 15.40 -17.58 4.82
N VAL A 152 14.93 -16.33 4.84
CA VAL A 152 13.63 -15.96 5.43
C VAL A 152 12.49 -16.77 4.79
N LEU A 153 12.42 -16.80 3.46
CA LEU A 153 11.39 -17.52 2.72
C LEU A 153 11.41 -19.04 3.03
N ALA A 154 12.59 -19.63 3.26
CA ALA A 154 12.69 -21.03 3.64
C ALA A 154 11.96 -21.34 4.96
N HIS A 155 11.93 -20.39 5.90
CA HIS A 155 11.27 -20.52 7.20
C HIS A 155 9.77 -20.23 7.19
N LEU A 156 9.25 -19.63 6.10
CA LEU A 156 7.83 -19.36 5.93
C LEU A 156 7.09 -20.54 5.30
N ARG A 157 5.83 -20.73 5.64
CA ARG A 157 4.91 -21.58 4.87
C ARG A 157 4.60 -20.94 3.52
N CYS A 158 4.28 -19.66 3.52
CA CYS A 158 4.15 -18.85 2.29
C CYS A 158 4.41 -17.37 2.57
N GLU A 159 4.66 -16.62 1.50
CA GLU A 159 4.65 -15.16 1.49
C GLU A 159 3.55 -14.67 0.54
N VAL A 160 2.72 -13.75 1.02
CA VAL A 160 1.61 -13.16 0.27
C VAL A 160 2.05 -11.82 -0.32
N ALA A 161 1.92 -11.67 -1.63
CA ALA A 161 2.02 -10.39 -2.33
C ALA A 161 0.65 -9.71 -2.37
N VAL A 162 0.63 -8.38 -2.36
CA VAL A 162 -0.61 -7.60 -2.34
C VAL A 162 -1.16 -7.29 -3.74
N SER A 163 -0.41 -7.66 -4.78
CA SER A 163 -0.77 -7.50 -6.19
C SER A 163 -0.24 -8.66 -7.03
N GLN A 164 -0.85 -8.89 -8.20
CA GLN A 164 -0.34 -9.87 -9.16
C GLN A 164 1.04 -9.46 -9.70
N ASN A 165 1.24 -8.16 -9.92
CA ASN A 165 2.54 -7.66 -10.36
C ASN A 165 3.66 -8.02 -9.38
N ASP A 166 3.46 -7.79 -8.08
CA ASP A 166 4.44 -8.12 -7.06
C ASP A 166 4.61 -9.64 -6.92
N PHE A 167 3.53 -10.41 -7.02
CA PHE A 167 3.58 -11.86 -7.04
C PHE A 167 4.47 -12.41 -8.16
N HIS A 168 4.31 -11.91 -9.39
CA HIS A 168 5.13 -12.31 -10.51
C HIS A 168 6.59 -11.87 -10.36
N ALA A 169 6.81 -10.66 -9.83
CA ALA A 169 8.16 -10.16 -9.54
C ALA A 169 8.87 -11.04 -8.51
N LEU A 170 8.22 -11.36 -7.39
CA LEU A 170 8.79 -12.21 -6.34
C LEU A 170 9.10 -13.63 -6.86
N ARG A 171 8.22 -14.25 -7.62
CA ARG A 171 8.46 -15.56 -8.23
C ARG A 171 9.63 -15.55 -9.21
N ARG A 172 9.83 -14.45 -9.94
CA ARG A 172 10.97 -14.26 -10.85
C ARG A 172 12.29 -14.06 -10.09
N TRP A 173 12.25 -13.31 -8.98
CA TRP A 173 13.46 -13.05 -8.18
C TRP A 173 13.90 -14.25 -7.34
N TYR A 174 12.95 -15.11 -6.93
CA TYR A 174 13.20 -16.27 -6.06
C TYR A 174 12.69 -17.57 -6.70
N PRO A 175 13.25 -18.01 -7.84
CA PRO A 175 12.70 -19.12 -8.64
C PRO A 175 12.72 -20.47 -7.91
N LEU A 176 13.70 -20.70 -7.00
CA LEU A 176 13.79 -21.94 -6.22
C LEU A 176 12.68 -22.07 -5.16
N LEU A 177 12.06 -20.97 -4.77
CA LEU A 177 11.02 -20.91 -3.74
C LEU A 177 9.70 -20.35 -4.30
N ARG A 178 9.54 -20.36 -5.63
CA ARG A 178 8.39 -19.77 -6.31
C ARG A 178 7.04 -20.30 -5.84
N GLU A 179 6.98 -21.54 -5.38
CA GLU A 179 5.74 -22.20 -4.90
C GLU A 179 5.30 -21.70 -3.51
N LYS A 180 6.16 -20.97 -2.81
CA LYS A 180 5.82 -20.34 -1.53
C LYS A 180 5.05 -19.02 -1.69
N PHE A 181 5.04 -18.44 -2.89
CA PHE A 181 4.33 -17.18 -3.10
C PHE A 181 2.85 -17.41 -3.37
N ARG A 182 2.05 -16.55 -2.77
CA ARG A 182 0.61 -16.38 -2.99
C ARG A 182 0.35 -14.91 -3.28
N TRP A 183 -0.83 -14.55 -3.73
CA TRP A 183 -1.26 -13.17 -3.81
C TRP A 183 -2.70 -13.03 -3.33
N ILE A 184 -2.97 -11.92 -2.65
CA ILE A 184 -4.30 -11.53 -2.19
C ILE A 184 -4.40 -10.02 -2.39
N TYR A 185 -5.39 -9.57 -3.12
CA TYR A 185 -5.63 -8.14 -3.23
C TYR A 185 -6.04 -7.57 -1.88
N HIS A 186 -5.38 -6.48 -1.50
CA HIS A 186 -5.68 -5.78 -0.28
C HIS A 186 -6.68 -4.66 -0.54
N SER A 187 -7.60 -4.43 0.41
CA SER A 187 -8.60 -3.40 0.30
C SER A 187 -9.10 -2.95 1.68
N ARG A 188 -9.55 -1.70 1.74
CA ARG A 188 -10.34 -1.16 2.85
C ARG A 188 -11.75 -0.73 2.41
N LEU A 189 -12.16 -1.15 1.23
CA LEU A 189 -13.46 -0.82 0.67
C LEU A 189 -14.55 -1.73 1.23
N HIS A 190 -15.63 -1.12 1.71
CA HIS A 190 -16.79 -1.81 2.25
C HIS A 190 -18.06 -1.43 1.50
N GLY A 191 -19.00 -2.38 1.45
CA GLY A 191 -20.32 -2.15 0.89
C GLY A 191 -20.34 -1.99 -0.63
N THR A 192 -21.27 -1.16 -1.11
CA THR A 192 -21.44 -0.85 -2.53
C THR A 192 -20.80 0.49 -2.89
N PRO A 193 -20.37 0.67 -4.14
CA PRO A 193 -19.92 1.97 -4.61
C PRO A 193 -20.98 3.04 -4.36
N PRO A 194 -20.56 4.29 -4.09
CA PRO A 194 -21.49 5.41 -3.98
C PRO A 194 -22.32 5.55 -5.24
N GLN A 195 -23.52 6.14 -5.08
CA GLN A 195 -24.38 6.43 -6.22
C GLN A 195 -23.63 7.29 -7.25
N GLU A 196 -23.85 7.02 -8.53
CA GLU A 196 -23.21 7.75 -9.63
C GLU A 196 -23.46 9.25 -9.50
N ASN A 197 -22.37 10.03 -9.43
CA ASN A 197 -22.41 11.48 -9.44
C ASN A 197 -21.91 11.99 -10.79
N LEU A 198 -22.81 12.40 -11.67
CA LEU A 198 -22.46 12.95 -12.98
C LEU A 198 -22.05 14.44 -12.92
N SER A 199 -22.34 15.13 -11.82
CA SER A 199 -22.03 16.56 -11.65
C SER A 199 -20.74 16.78 -10.84
N ARG A 200 -19.64 16.14 -11.26
CA ARG A 200 -18.35 16.27 -10.57
C ARG A 200 -17.69 17.61 -10.83
N LYS A 201 -17.01 18.15 -9.82
CA LYS A 201 -16.21 19.38 -9.95
C LYS A 201 -15.04 19.15 -10.91
N LYS A 202 -14.65 20.17 -11.65
CA LYS A 202 -13.46 20.19 -12.52
C LYS A 202 -12.18 20.17 -11.66
N THR A 203 -11.98 19.08 -10.94
CA THR A 203 -10.87 18.88 -10.00
C THR A 203 -10.12 17.62 -10.37
N ILE A 204 -8.79 17.74 -10.42
CA ILE A 204 -7.85 16.62 -10.41
C ILE A 204 -7.41 16.45 -8.96
N LEU A 205 -7.74 15.33 -8.35
CA LEU A 205 -7.34 15.00 -6.99
C LEU A 205 -6.12 14.07 -7.00
N CYS A 206 -5.14 14.35 -6.15
CA CYS A 206 -4.04 13.44 -5.84
C CYS A 206 -3.97 13.26 -4.33
N ALA A 207 -4.20 12.04 -3.85
CA ALA A 207 -4.21 11.74 -2.42
C ALA A 207 -3.07 10.79 -2.04
N GLY A 208 -2.33 11.17 -1.00
CA GLY A 208 -1.22 10.40 -0.42
C GLY A 208 -0.13 11.30 0.15
N THR A 209 0.70 10.73 1.01
CA THR A 209 1.85 11.44 1.61
C THR A 209 2.74 12.05 0.53
N ILE A 210 3.06 13.32 0.63
CA ILE A 210 3.91 14.03 -0.33
C ILE A 210 5.35 13.56 -0.15
N GLY A 211 5.93 13.03 -1.22
CA GLY A 211 7.29 12.54 -1.22
C GLY A 211 7.74 11.97 -2.57
N PRO A 212 9.06 11.68 -2.72
CA PRO A 212 9.66 11.27 -4.00
C PRO A 212 8.98 10.04 -4.62
N ARG A 213 8.63 9.05 -3.80
CA ARG A 213 7.97 7.83 -4.25
C ARG A 213 6.58 8.06 -4.84
N LYS A 214 5.85 9.05 -4.33
CA LYS A 214 4.48 9.38 -4.76
C LYS A 214 4.42 10.31 -5.97
N GLY A 215 5.52 10.97 -6.32
CA GLY A 215 5.70 11.71 -7.57
C GLY A 215 4.83 12.96 -7.75
N GLN A 216 4.30 13.55 -6.68
CA GLN A 216 3.44 14.74 -6.76
C GLN A 216 4.09 15.93 -7.50
N PRO A 217 5.41 16.20 -7.38
CA PRO A 217 6.06 17.23 -8.20
C PRO A 217 5.94 16.99 -9.71
N LEU A 218 5.99 15.71 -10.15
CA LEU A 218 5.78 15.34 -11.56
C LEU A 218 4.37 15.70 -12.03
N LEU A 219 3.36 15.48 -11.19
CA LEU A 219 1.97 15.83 -11.51
C LEU A 219 1.78 17.35 -11.60
N ALA A 220 2.38 18.11 -10.68
CA ALA A 220 2.36 19.57 -10.72
C ALA A 220 3.00 20.09 -12.02
N GLU A 221 4.14 19.53 -12.43
CA GLU A 221 4.81 19.87 -13.70
C GLU A 221 3.95 19.49 -14.91
N ALA A 222 3.30 18.32 -14.91
CA ALA A 222 2.40 17.90 -15.98
C ALA A 222 1.19 18.83 -16.10
N PHE A 223 0.56 19.17 -14.97
CA PHE A 223 -0.59 20.08 -14.94
C PHE A 223 -0.19 21.50 -15.41
N ALA A 224 0.95 22.01 -14.99
CA ALA A 224 1.45 23.33 -15.38
C ALA A 224 1.55 23.50 -16.90
N ARG A 225 1.88 22.44 -17.66
CA ARG A 225 1.97 22.48 -19.14
C ARG A 225 0.63 22.75 -19.81
N ILE A 226 -0.47 22.39 -19.17
CA ILE A 226 -1.81 22.46 -19.77
C ILE A 226 -2.76 23.43 -19.03
N ALA A 227 -2.40 23.92 -17.87
CA ALA A 227 -3.24 24.72 -16.98
C ALA A 227 -3.89 25.93 -17.68
N LYS A 228 -3.12 26.64 -18.54
CA LYS A 228 -3.60 27.80 -19.29
C LYS A 228 -4.72 27.47 -20.27
N LYS A 229 -4.77 26.25 -20.80
CA LYS A 229 -5.86 25.78 -21.70
C LYS A 229 -7.13 25.49 -20.93
N PHE A 230 -7.02 25.26 -19.61
CA PHE A 230 -8.13 24.82 -18.76
C PHE A 230 -8.27 25.68 -17.48
N PRO A 231 -8.57 26.98 -17.59
CA PRO A 231 -8.55 27.90 -16.45
C PRO A 231 -9.59 27.56 -15.37
N GLY A 232 -10.63 26.77 -15.69
CA GLY A 232 -11.65 26.34 -14.73
C GLY A 232 -11.32 25.05 -13.98
N TRP A 233 -10.15 24.43 -14.23
CA TRP A 233 -9.74 23.22 -13.54
C TRP A 233 -8.79 23.51 -12.38
N GLN A 234 -8.89 22.68 -11.34
CA GLN A 234 -8.03 22.73 -10.18
C GLN A 234 -7.30 21.41 -9.98
N LEU A 235 -6.04 21.47 -9.53
CA LEU A 235 -5.27 20.35 -9.04
C LEU A 235 -5.18 20.44 -7.50
N VAL A 236 -5.62 19.42 -6.81
CA VAL A 236 -5.68 19.39 -5.35
C VAL A 236 -4.83 18.23 -4.82
N PHE A 237 -3.91 18.54 -3.93
CA PHE A 237 -3.10 17.57 -3.20
C PHE A 237 -3.62 17.42 -1.76
N ILE A 238 -3.89 16.16 -1.35
CA ILE A 238 -4.28 15.80 0.02
C ILE A 238 -3.28 14.78 0.55
N GLY A 239 -2.69 15.05 1.71
CA GLY A 239 -1.77 14.14 2.40
C GLY A 239 -0.76 14.87 3.29
N ARG A 240 -0.05 14.09 4.11
CA ARG A 240 1.02 14.63 4.96
C ARG A 240 2.19 15.12 4.12
N TYR A 241 2.93 16.05 4.67
CA TYR A 241 4.16 16.59 4.06
C TYR A 241 5.38 15.96 4.74
N ASP A 242 5.73 14.74 4.34
CA ASP A 242 6.85 14.01 4.95
C ASP A 242 8.20 14.34 4.27
N ASP A 243 8.18 14.93 3.07
CA ASP A 243 9.38 15.36 2.35
C ASP A 243 9.33 16.83 1.97
N ASN A 244 10.13 17.63 2.68
CA ASN A 244 10.23 19.07 2.44
C ASN A 244 10.76 19.42 1.04
N ASN A 245 11.55 18.55 0.41
CA ASN A 245 12.08 18.79 -0.93
C ASN A 245 10.97 18.69 -2.00
N SER A 246 10.17 17.63 -1.96
CA SER A 246 9.02 17.48 -2.85
C SER A 246 8.00 18.61 -2.67
N LEU A 247 7.75 19.02 -1.42
CA LEU A 247 6.87 20.16 -1.14
C LEU A 247 7.40 21.46 -1.76
N ARG A 248 8.68 21.76 -1.57
CA ARG A 248 9.32 22.94 -2.16
C ARG A 248 9.28 22.93 -3.69
N GLN A 249 9.51 21.79 -4.32
CA GLN A 249 9.41 21.65 -5.77
C GLN A 249 8.01 22.02 -6.27
N ILE A 250 6.94 21.53 -5.62
CA ILE A 250 5.57 21.89 -5.98
C ILE A 250 5.35 23.39 -5.81
N GLN A 251 5.76 23.99 -4.69
CA GLN A 251 5.63 25.42 -4.44
C GLN A 251 6.40 26.27 -5.46
N GLN A 252 7.59 25.83 -5.88
CA GLN A 252 8.37 26.50 -6.93
C GLN A 252 7.65 26.46 -8.29
N ILE A 253 7.01 25.33 -8.65
CA ILE A 253 6.22 25.20 -9.87
C ILE A 253 5.03 26.17 -9.80
N ILE A 254 4.29 26.20 -8.69
CA ILE A 254 3.16 27.10 -8.48
C ILE A 254 3.58 28.56 -8.72
N ALA A 255 4.66 29.01 -8.06
CA ALA A 255 5.13 30.39 -8.17
C ALA A 255 5.66 30.72 -9.58
N ARG A 256 6.46 29.83 -10.18
CA ARG A 256 7.05 30.02 -11.52
C ARG A 256 5.96 30.16 -12.59
N GLU A 257 4.91 29.33 -12.52
CA GLU A 257 3.84 29.29 -13.54
C GLU A 257 2.60 30.12 -13.17
N LYS A 258 2.60 30.76 -11.98
CA LYS A 258 1.48 31.60 -11.45
C LYS A 258 0.18 30.79 -11.33
N LEU A 259 0.27 29.64 -10.64
CA LEU A 259 -0.84 28.68 -10.51
C LEU A 259 -1.46 28.66 -9.10
N GLU A 260 -1.31 29.75 -8.32
CA GLU A 260 -1.81 29.85 -6.94
C GLU A 260 -3.33 29.65 -6.86
N ASN A 261 -4.07 30.02 -7.90
CA ASN A 261 -5.51 29.84 -7.97
C ASN A 261 -5.96 28.49 -8.55
N GLN A 262 -5.02 27.66 -9.07
CA GLN A 262 -5.33 26.39 -9.72
C GLN A 262 -4.71 25.18 -9.02
N ILE A 263 -3.68 25.35 -8.17
CA ILE A 263 -3.08 24.26 -7.41
C ILE A 263 -3.25 24.51 -5.91
N GLN A 264 -3.80 23.53 -5.20
CA GLN A 264 -4.05 23.60 -3.76
C GLN A 264 -3.30 22.47 -3.03
N LEU A 265 -2.69 22.82 -1.90
CA LEU A 265 -2.02 21.92 -0.97
C LEU A 265 -2.82 21.94 0.34
N LEU A 266 -3.63 20.91 0.58
CA LEU A 266 -4.59 20.91 1.69
C LEU A 266 -4.06 20.24 2.97
N GLY A 267 -2.89 19.57 2.92
CA GLY A 267 -2.40 18.79 4.05
C GLY A 267 -3.23 17.53 4.30
N SER A 268 -3.07 16.94 5.47
CA SER A 268 -3.86 15.77 5.88
C SER A 268 -5.33 16.10 6.02
N ARG A 269 -6.18 15.13 5.68
CA ARG A 269 -7.63 15.17 5.88
C ARG A 269 -8.09 13.88 6.55
N SER A 270 -9.22 13.93 7.22
CA SER A 270 -9.89 12.73 7.74
C SER A 270 -10.35 11.81 6.59
N ASP A 271 -10.64 10.55 6.92
CA ASP A 271 -11.13 9.59 5.92
C ASP A 271 -12.46 10.03 5.30
N ASP A 272 -13.34 10.68 6.07
CA ASP A 272 -14.63 11.19 5.59
C ASP A 272 -14.43 12.37 4.65
N GLU A 273 -13.58 13.34 5.01
CA GLU A 273 -13.22 14.45 4.12
C GLU A 273 -12.58 13.96 2.82
N LEU A 274 -11.68 12.96 2.90
CA LEU A 274 -11.06 12.37 1.71
C LEU A 274 -12.10 11.69 0.82
N ARG A 275 -13.05 10.98 1.41
CA ARG A 275 -14.17 10.35 0.68
C ARG A 275 -15.01 11.40 -0.04
N ASP A 276 -15.34 12.52 0.61
CA ASP A 276 -16.07 13.63 -0.01
C ASP A 276 -15.30 14.22 -1.20
N TRP A 277 -13.98 14.38 -1.06
CA TRP A 277 -13.15 14.84 -2.17
C TRP A 277 -13.14 13.84 -3.33
N LEU A 278 -13.04 12.54 -3.07
CA LEU A 278 -13.10 11.49 -4.09
C LEU A 278 -14.46 11.47 -4.82
N GLN A 279 -15.57 11.65 -4.09
CA GLN A 279 -16.91 11.68 -4.70
C GLN A 279 -17.16 12.93 -5.54
N GLN A 280 -16.52 14.04 -5.23
CA GLN A 280 -16.73 15.32 -5.92
C GLN A 280 -15.72 15.55 -7.06
N SER A 281 -14.56 14.92 -7.06
CA SER A 281 -13.50 15.16 -8.05
C SER A 281 -13.78 14.43 -9.36
N ALA A 282 -13.60 15.10 -10.49
CA ALA A 282 -13.80 14.50 -11.81
C ALA A 282 -12.69 13.52 -12.19
N ILE A 283 -11.44 13.83 -11.80
CA ILE A 283 -10.25 13.05 -12.13
C ILE A 283 -9.48 12.73 -10.84
N PHE A 284 -8.95 11.51 -10.74
CA PHE A 284 -7.95 11.14 -9.76
C PHE A 284 -6.63 10.83 -10.47
N ALA A 285 -5.53 11.41 -10.00
CA ALA A 285 -4.21 11.22 -10.59
C ALA A 285 -3.23 10.63 -9.56
N MET A 286 -2.57 9.51 -9.91
CA MET A 286 -1.55 8.87 -9.08
C MET A 286 -0.22 8.73 -9.84
N PRO A 287 0.70 9.72 -9.73
CA PRO A 287 1.96 9.76 -10.49
C PRO A 287 3.10 9.00 -9.82
N SER A 288 2.82 7.97 -9.06
CA SER A 288 3.77 7.27 -8.21
C SER A 288 4.91 6.61 -9.02
N VAL A 289 6.09 6.58 -8.42
CA VAL A 289 7.23 5.81 -8.95
C VAL A 289 7.04 4.32 -8.70
N TYR A 290 6.44 3.99 -7.57
CA TYR A 290 6.12 2.62 -7.19
C TYR A 290 4.93 2.56 -6.20
N GLU A 291 4.11 1.51 -6.36
CA GLU A 291 3.01 1.14 -5.45
C GLU A 291 2.94 -0.39 -5.29
N GLY A 292 2.66 -0.88 -4.08
CA GLY A 292 2.33 -2.28 -3.87
C GLY A 292 1.04 -2.64 -4.60
N LEU A 293 -0.06 -1.98 -4.26
CA LEU A 293 -1.33 -2.04 -4.99
C LEU A 293 -1.83 -0.65 -5.41
N GLY A 294 -1.80 0.33 -4.50
CA GLY A 294 -2.31 1.68 -4.76
C GLY A 294 -3.70 1.90 -4.16
N LEU A 295 -3.83 1.82 -2.83
CA LEU A 295 -5.11 1.94 -2.13
C LEU A 295 -5.90 3.20 -2.49
N SER A 296 -5.24 4.36 -2.55
CA SER A 296 -5.91 5.60 -2.91
C SER A 296 -6.45 5.62 -4.36
N LEU A 297 -5.79 4.89 -5.27
CA LEU A 297 -6.31 4.67 -6.62
C LEU A 297 -7.54 3.75 -6.61
N GLN A 298 -7.47 2.67 -5.83
CA GLN A 298 -8.59 1.75 -5.65
C GLN A 298 -9.82 2.46 -5.07
N GLU A 299 -9.62 3.33 -4.07
CA GLU A 299 -10.68 4.16 -3.49
C GLU A 299 -11.26 5.15 -4.48
N ALA A 300 -10.41 5.78 -5.29
CA ALA A 300 -10.83 6.70 -6.32
C ALA A 300 -11.66 6.01 -7.40
N GLN A 301 -11.25 4.81 -7.83
CA GLN A 301 -12.03 3.99 -8.74
C GLN A 301 -13.38 3.59 -8.14
N PHE A 302 -13.39 3.14 -6.89
CA PHE A 302 -14.63 2.76 -6.20
C PHE A 302 -15.59 3.93 -6.05
N CYS A 303 -15.07 5.13 -5.84
CA CYS A 303 -15.85 6.38 -5.83
C CYS A 303 -16.22 6.88 -7.23
N GLY A 304 -15.80 6.23 -8.30
CA GLY A 304 -16.13 6.59 -9.68
C GLY A 304 -15.36 7.81 -10.20
N CYS A 305 -14.14 8.10 -9.75
CA CYS A 305 -13.27 9.06 -10.41
C CYS A 305 -12.79 8.50 -11.76
N ALA A 306 -12.64 9.36 -12.77
CA ALA A 306 -11.85 9.02 -13.95
C ALA A 306 -10.37 8.98 -13.56
N CYS A 307 -9.74 7.79 -13.57
CA CYS A 307 -8.42 7.60 -13.02
C CYS A 307 -7.31 7.65 -14.06
N VAL A 308 -6.20 8.30 -13.70
CA VAL A 308 -4.92 8.20 -14.40
C VAL A 308 -3.82 7.86 -13.40
N ALA A 309 -2.99 6.87 -13.70
CA ALA A 309 -1.87 6.49 -12.87
C ALA A 309 -0.62 6.21 -13.71
N THR A 310 0.54 6.26 -13.07
CA THR A 310 1.75 5.72 -13.69
C THR A 310 1.71 4.19 -13.65
N ARG A 311 2.23 3.55 -14.68
CA ARG A 311 2.36 2.08 -14.78
C ARG A 311 3.47 1.59 -13.86
N CYS A 312 3.17 1.37 -12.58
CA CYS A 312 4.13 0.93 -11.58
C CYS A 312 3.50 -0.01 -10.56
N GLY A 313 4.21 -1.06 -10.17
CA GLY A 313 3.71 -2.03 -9.20
C GLY A 313 2.29 -2.51 -9.51
N GLY A 314 1.42 -2.53 -8.52
CA GLY A 314 0.03 -2.98 -8.65
C GLY A 314 -0.94 -2.04 -9.36
N THR A 315 -0.50 -0.87 -9.86
CA THR A 315 -1.42 0.03 -10.59
C THR A 315 -1.96 -0.59 -11.87
N ALA A 316 -1.17 -1.47 -12.51
CA ALA A 316 -1.58 -2.23 -13.68
C ALA A 316 -2.61 -3.33 -13.36
N ASP A 317 -2.72 -3.75 -12.10
CA ASP A 317 -3.79 -4.66 -11.67
C ASP A 317 -5.12 -3.91 -11.51
N LEU A 318 -5.06 -2.60 -11.18
CA LEU A 318 -6.23 -1.76 -10.97
C LEU A 318 -6.77 -1.17 -12.27
N ILE A 319 -5.87 -0.68 -13.15
CA ILE A 319 -6.26 0.00 -14.39
C ILE A 319 -6.02 -0.91 -15.60
N GLU A 320 -7.10 -1.15 -16.35
CA GLU A 320 -7.09 -1.62 -17.73
C GLU A 320 -7.10 -0.40 -18.64
N ASP A 321 -5.94 -0.16 -19.28
CA ASP A 321 -5.66 1.08 -20.01
C ASP A 321 -6.67 1.34 -21.13
N GLY A 322 -7.38 2.47 -21.06
CA GLY A 322 -8.44 2.86 -22.00
C GLY A 322 -9.84 2.28 -21.71
N ASP A 323 -9.98 1.34 -20.73
CA ASP A 323 -11.27 0.81 -20.30
C ASP A 323 -11.80 1.51 -19.05
N ASN A 324 -11.08 1.41 -17.92
CA ASN A 324 -11.48 1.96 -16.62
C ASN A 324 -10.58 3.10 -16.13
N GLY A 325 -9.64 3.58 -16.96
CA GLY A 325 -8.67 4.61 -16.66
C GLY A 325 -7.54 4.63 -17.66
N PHE A 326 -6.49 5.40 -17.37
CA PHE A 326 -5.28 5.46 -18.18
C PHE A 326 -4.02 5.16 -17.37
N LEU A 327 -3.05 4.49 -18.01
CA LEU A 327 -1.70 4.25 -17.49
C LEU A 327 -0.67 5.03 -18.29
N THR A 328 0.19 5.78 -17.60
CA THR A 328 1.29 6.56 -18.20
C THR A 328 2.65 6.02 -17.77
N PRO A 329 3.72 6.30 -18.52
CA PRO A 329 5.07 5.91 -18.09
C PRO A 329 5.50 6.63 -16.81
N VAL A 330 6.26 5.93 -15.94
CA VAL A 330 6.82 6.48 -14.72
C VAL A 330 7.84 7.57 -15.03
N GLY A 331 7.80 8.68 -14.27
CA GLY A 331 8.82 9.73 -14.33
C GLY A 331 8.72 10.64 -15.57
N GLN A 332 7.67 10.56 -16.37
CA GLN A 332 7.51 11.32 -17.60
C GLN A 332 6.33 12.31 -17.51
N PRO A 333 6.59 13.62 -17.36
CA PRO A 333 5.51 14.60 -17.21
C PRO A 333 4.74 14.86 -18.52
N ALA A 334 5.35 14.70 -19.70
CA ALA A 334 4.66 14.98 -20.96
C ALA A 334 3.53 13.97 -21.26
N PRO A 335 3.73 12.66 -21.25
CA PRO A 335 2.62 11.70 -21.43
C PRO A 335 1.53 11.83 -20.37
N LEU A 336 1.87 12.20 -19.13
CA LEU A 336 0.89 12.47 -18.09
C LEU A 336 0.07 13.74 -18.42
N ALA A 337 0.71 14.81 -18.89
CA ALA A 337 0.03 16.03 -19.33
C ALA A 337 -0.94 15.76 -20.49
N ASP A 338 -0.51 15.03 -21.52
CA ASP A 338 -1.33 14.67 -22.67
C ASP A 338 -2.57 13.86 -22.26
N THR A 339 -2.39 12.94 -21.33
CA THR A 339 -3.49 12.13 -20.80
C THR A 339 -4.46 12.96 -19.95
N LEU A 340 -3.93 13.85 -19.11
CA LEU A 340 -4.77 14.79 -18.35
C LEU A 340 -5.52 15.74 -19.29
N GLU A 341 -4.87 16.30 -20.32
CA GLU A 341 -5.51 17.15 -21.32
C GLU A 341 -6.71 16.46 -21.98
N LYS A 342 -6.54 15.19 -22.37
CA LYS A 342 -7.61 14.36 -22.94
C LYS A 342 -8.77 14.17 -21.94
N LEU A 343 -8.47 13.81 -20.68
CA LEU A 343 -9.50 13.64 -19.66
C LEU A 343 -10.20 14.96 -19.30
N MET A 344 -9.48 16.07 -19.23
CA MET A 344 -10.06 17.39 -18.93
C MET A 344 -10.97 17.89 -20.04
N GLY A 345 -10.63 17.60 -21.30
CA GLY A 345 -11.37 18.04 -22.49
C GLY A 345 -12.57 17.17 -22.87
N ASP A 346 -12.60 15.88 -22.47
CA ASP A 346 -13.63 14.93 -22.89
C ASP A 346 -14.49 14.46 -21.70
N GLU A 347 -15.66 15.07 -21.55
CA GLU A 347 -16.63 14.74 -20.51
C GLU A 347 -17.21 13.33 -20.67
N LYS A 348 -17.53 12.91 -21.89
CA LYS A 348 -18.09 11.59 -22.17
C LYS A 348 -17.11 10.47 -21.82
N LEU A 349 -15.83 10.71 -22.06
CA LEU A 349 -14.76 9.79 -21.66
C LEU A 349 -14.67 9.67 -20.14
N ARG A 350 -14.73 10.80 -19.41
CA ARG A 350 -14.73 10.77 -17.93
C ARG A 350 -15.95 10.03 -17.39
N GLU A 351 -17.14 10.26 -17.93
CA GLU A 351 -18.37 9.54 -17.55
C GLU A 351 -18.24 8.03 -17.80
N ARG A 352 -17.70 7.63 -18.96
CA ARG A 352 -17.47 6.22 -19.25
C ARG A 352 -16.55 5.56 -18.20
N PHE A 353 -15.43 6.20 -17.88
CA PHE A 353 -14.52 5.71 -16.85
C PHE A 353 -15.16 5.71 -15.46
N SER A 354 -15.93 6.76 -15.15
CA SER A 354 -16.65 6.89 -13.88
C SER A 354 -17.62 5.73 -13.62
N ARG A 355 -18.28 5.24 -14.67
CA ARG A 355 -19.19 4.08 -14.58
C ARG A 355 -18.42 2.76 -14.54
N ARG A 356 -17.35 2.62 -15.32
CA ARG A 356 -16.60 1.37 -15.46
C ARG A 356 -15.68 1.07 -14.28
N ALA A 357 -15.06 2.09 -13.67
CA ALA A 357 -14.06 1.93 -12.63
C ALA A 357 -14.60 1.21 -11.37
N PRO A 358 -15.76 1.58 -10.78
CA PRO A 358 -16.31 0.87 -9.64
C PRO A 358 -16.64 -0.61 -9.94
N GLN A 359 -17.16 -0.88 -11.13
CA GLN A 359 -17.48 -2.24 -11.58
C GLN A 359 -16.23 -3.10 -11.65
N SER A 360 -15.13 -2.56 -12.22
CA SER A 360 -13.85 -3.25 -12.31
C SER A 360 -13.29 -3.64 -10.93
N VAL A 361 -13.43 -2.78 -9.92
CA VAL A 361 -13.02 -3.08 -8.54
C VAL A 361 -13.81 -4.26 -7.96
N LEU A 362 -15.12 -4.28 -8.17
CA LEU A 362 -15.99 -5.36 -7.70
C LEU A 362 -15.74 -6.68 -8.45
N GLU A 363 -15.61 -6.65 -9.77
CA GLU A 363 -15.29 -7.82 -10.61
C GLU A 363 -13.99 -8.50 -10.20
N LYS A 364 -12.99 -7.69 -9.80
CA LYS A 364 -11.70 -8.17 -9.29
C LYS A 364 -11.73 -8.60 -7.82
N ASN A 365 -12.90 -8.59 -7.16
CA ASN A 365 -13.05 -8.91 -5.74
C ASN A 365 -12.16 -8.08 -4.81
N MET A 366 -11.95 -6.82 -5.12
CA MET A 366 -11.07 -5.91 -4.37
C MET A 366 -11.85 -5.17 -3.28
N THR A 367 -12.42 -5.90 -2.32
CA THR A 367 -13.10 -5.37 -1.13
C THR A 367 -12.48 -5.93 0.15
N ALA A 368 -12.70 -5.27 1.29
CA ALA A 368 -12.19 -5.69 2.59
C ALA A 368 -12.71 -7.08 2.96
N ASP A 369 -14.00 -7.34 2.75
CA ASP A 369 -14.60 -8.65 3.04
C ASP A 369 -13.95 -9.78 2.23
N ARG A 370 -13.71 -9.55 0.93
CA ARG A 370 -13.03 -10.52 0.06
C ARG A 370 -11.57 -10.76 0.45
N MET A 371 -10.89 -9.70 0.91
CA MET A 371 -9.53 -9.83 1.48
C MET A 371 -9.56 -10.74 2.73
N VAL A 372 -10.47 -10.49 3.66
CA VAL A 372 -10.63 -11.30 4.88
C VAL A 372 -10.93 -12.75 4.55
N GLU A 373 -11.92 -13.03 3.68
CA GLU A 373 -12.26 -14.38 3.23
C GLU A 373 -11.07 -15.10 2.57
N ALA A 374 -10.26 -14.38 1.78
CA ALA A 374 -9.08 -14.96 1.14
C ALA A 374 -8.01 -15.36 2.16
N TYR A 375 -7.79 -14.55 3.19
CA TYR A 375 -6.88 -14.90 4.28
C TYR A 375 -7.41 -16.06 5.13
N GLU A 376 -8.69 -16.11 5.43
CA GLU A 376 -9.29 -17.24 6.17
C GLU A 376 -9.11 -18.57 5.42
N ARG A 377 -9.34 -18.57 4.09
CA ARG A 377 -9.08 -19.76 3.25
C ARG A 377 -7.61 -20.14 3.28
N LEU A 378 -6.70 -19.18 3.14
CA LEU A 378 -5.26 -19.43 3.19
C LEU A 378 -4.83 -20.02 4.53
N TYR A 379 -5.32 -19.49 5.65
CA TYR A 379 -5.00 -20.02 6.98
C TYR A 379 -5.53 -21.45 7.16
N ALA A 380 -6.75 -21.73 6.71
CA ALA A 380 -7.33 -23.06 6.77
C ALA A 380 -6.52 -24.07 5.94
N GLU A 381 -6.10 -23.71 4.73
CA GLU A 381 -5.22 -24.54 3.87
C GLU A 381 -3.90 -24.86 4.56
N ILE A 382 -3.27 -23.87 5.20
CA ILE A 382 -1.97 -24.04 5.87
C ILE A 382 -2.07 -24.93 7.12
N LEU A 383 -3.20 -24.88 7.82
CA LEU A 383 -3.41 -25.68 9.04
C LEU A 383 -3.82 -27.13 8.75
N GLN A 384 -4.32 -27.42 7.55
CA GLN A 384 -4.69 -28.76 7.10
C GLN A 384 -3.52 -29.54 6.47
N GLY A 385 -2.51 -28.85 5.94
CA GLY A 385 -1.33 -29.42 5.26
C GLY A 385 -0.04 -29.20 5.95
#